data_d47a97cfcc14ab279718b416439e06ee
#
_entry.id   d47a97cfcc14ab279718b416439e06ee
#
_cell.length_a   1.000
_cell.length_b   1.000
_cell.length_c   1.000
_cell.angle_alpha   90.00
_cell.angle_beta   90.00
_cell.angle_gamma   90.00
#
_symmetry.space_group_name_H-M   'P 1'
#
loop_
_entity.id
_entity.type
_entity.pdbx_description
1 polymer ?
#
loop_
_entity_poly.entity_id
_entity_poly.type
_entity_poly.pdbx_seq_one_letter_code
_entity_poly.pdbx_strand_id
1 'polypeptide(L)'
;MPTHWGEKAVLRLQQNKPVQLSFAELGMTQNQQIQFQHALSQPQGLILVTGPTGSGKSISLYTALQWLNTPDKHIMTAEDPVEIELEGIIQTQVNPQIGLDFSRLLRTFLRQDPDIIMLGEIRDEESALMALRAAQTGHLVLSTLHTNDAISAISRLQQLGIQSHEIENSLLLVIAQRLVRKRCLKCGQHFSDSCDCHQGYRGRIGVYQFLQCENNRYQTDFDSLYQSALEKVKDHVTDLDEIQRVLGKK
;
A
#
# COMPACT_ATOMS: atom_id res chain seq x y z
N MET A 1 -30.22 -2.22 1.96
CA MET A 1 -30.56 -0.82 2.29
C MET A 1 -31.91 -0.49 1.68
N PRO A 2 -32.95 -0.15 2.45
CA PRO A 2 -34.24 0.22 1.89
C PRO A 2 -34.13 1.55 1.13
N THR A 3 -34.81 1.66 -0.01
CA THR A 3 -34.92 2.86 -0.81
C THR A 3 -36.39 3.09 -1.19
N HIS A 4 -36.71 4.27 -1.71
CA HIS A 4 -38.08 4.57 -2.18
C HIS A 4 -38.56 3.60 -3.28
N TRP A 5 -37.64 3.01 -4.04
CA TRP A 5 -37.91 2.10 -5.16
C TRP A 5 -37.69 0.62 -4.85
N GLY A 6 -37.59 0.27 -3.57
CA GLY A 6 -37.33 -1.10 -3.12
C GLY A 6 -35.97 -1.24 -2.43
N GLU A 7 -35.52 -2.47 -2.25
CA GLU A 7 -34.26 -2.73 -1.59
C GLU A 7 -33.08 -2.64 -2.55
N LYS A 8 -32.01 -1.93 -2.13
CA LYS A 8 -30.75 -1.90 -2.86
C LYS A 8 -29.75 -2.85 -2.23
N ALA A 9 -29.27 -3.81 -3.01
CA ALA A 9 -28.12 -4.65 -2.67
C ALA A 9 -26.87 -4.18 -3.42
N VAL A 10 -25.74 -4.11 -2.73
CA VAL A 10 -24.43 -3.84 -3.33
C VAL A 10 -23.55 -5.05 -3.04
N LEU A 11 -23.11 -5.72 -4.09
CA LEU A 11 -22.27 -6.90 -4.00
C LEU A 11 -20.85 -6.54 -4.42
N ARG A 12 -19.86 -6.83 -3.58
CA ARG A 12 -18.44 -6.76 -3.90
C ARG A 12 -17.93 -8.15 -4.22
N LEU A 13 -17.63 -8.41 -5.48
CA LEU A 13 -17.04 -9.67 -5.91
C LEU A 13 -15.56 -9.67 -5.56
N GLN A 14 -15.12 -10.64 -4.79
CA GLN A 14 -13.71 -10.88 -4.50
C GLN A 14 -13.19 -12.04 -5.36
N GLN A 15 -11.98 -11.87 -5.91
CA GLN A 15 -11.31 -12.96 -6.61
C GLN A 15 -10.39 -13.68 -5.62
N ASN A 16 -10.73 -14.90 -5.25
CA ASN A 16 -9.91 -15.78 -4.40
C ASN A 16 -8.74 -16.43 -5.17
N LYS A 17 -8.07 -15.71 -6.04
CA LYS A 17 -6.86 -16.23 -6.69
C LYS A 17 -5.63 -15.72 -5.96
N PRO A 18 -4.67 -16.59 -5.62
CA PRO A 18 -3.40 -16.15 -5.07
C PRO A 18 -2.76 -15.18 -6.07
N VAL A 19 -2.52 -13.96 -5.64
CA VAL A 19 -1.83 -12.96 -6.44
C VAL A 19 -0.35 -13.08 -6.10
N GLN A 20 0.38 -13.82 -6.94
CA GLN A 20 1.84 -13.83 -6.89
C GLN A 20 2.36 -12.79 -7.88
N LEU A 21 2.51 -11.55 -7.42
CA LEU A 21 3.11 -10.48 -8.21
C LEU A 21 4.51 -10.18 -7.67
N SER A 22 5.45 -10.01 -8.59
CA SER A 22 6.75 -9.42 -8.29
C SER A 22 6.63 -7.89 -8.20
N PHE A 23 7.58 -7.23 -7.55
CA PHE A 23 7.62 -5.77 -7.51
C PHE A 23 7.71 -5.14 -8.91
N ALA A 24 8.34 -5.83 -9.87
CA ALA A 24 8.38 -5.41 -11.26
C ALA A 24 6.98 -5.43 -11.91
N GLU A 25 6.19 -6.48 -11.66
CA GLU A 25 4.82 -6.61 -12.20
C GLU A 25 3.86 -5.57 -11.58
N LEU A 26 4.14 -5.11 -10.35
CA LEU A 26 3.45 -3.96 -9.76
C LEU A 26 3.73 -2.66 -10.50
N GLY A 27 4.80 -2.60 -11.30
CA GLY A 27 5.20 -1.42 -12.07
C GLY A 27 6.28 -0.57 -11.40
N MET A 28 6.95 -1.07 -10.36
CA MET A 28 8.09 -0.39 -9.73
C MET A 28 9.31 -0.43 -10.65
N THR A 29 10.02 0.70 -10.75
CA THR A 29 11.33 0.76 -11.42
C THR A 29 12.35 -0.07 -10.64
N GLN A 30 13.46 -0.43 -11.28
CA GLN A 30 14.51 -1.20 -10.61
C GLN A 30 15.04 -0.48 -9.35
N ASN A 31 15.21 0.84 -9.41
CA ASN A 31 15.63 1.63 -8.24
C ASN A 31 14.59 1.57 -7.12
N GLN A 32 13.30 1.72 -7.44
CA GLN A 32 12.22 1.60 -6.45
C GLN A 32 12.15 0.22 -5.81
N GLN A 33 12.39 -0.84 -6.59
CA GLN A 33 12.47 -2.20 -6.07
C GLN A 33 13.63 -2.36 -5.07
N ILE A 34 14.82 -1.87 -5.41
CA ILE A 34 16.00 -1.90 -4.53
C ILE A 34 15.72 -1.14 -3.24
N GLN A 35 15.17 0.07 -3.33
CA GLN A 35 14.81 0.88 -2.17
C GLN A 35 13.78 0.19 -1.27
N PHE A 36 12.75 -0.42 -1.86
CA PHE A 36 11.74 -1.14 -1.09
C PHE A 36 12.32 -2.39 -0.42
N GLN A 37 13.07 -3.20 -1.15
CA GLN A 37 13.74 -4.39 -0.60
C GLN A 37 14.72 -4.02 0.51
N HIS A 38 15.47 -2.93 0.36
CA HIS A 38 16.36 -2.43 1.41
C HIS A 38 15.59 -2.06 2.68
N ALA A 39 14.47 -1.35 2.56
CA ALA A 39 13.61 -1.03 3.71
C ALA A 39 12.99 -2.29 4.34
N LEU A 40 12.56 -3.27 3.53
CA LEU A 40 12.01 -4.54 3.99
C LEU A 40 13.05 -5.44 4.68
N SER A 41 14.33 -5.27 4.36
CA SER A 41 15.43 -6.04 4.98
C SER A 41 15.87 -5.48 6.34
N GLN A 42 15.32 -4.35 6.78
CA GLN A 42 15.64 -3.80 8.09
C GLN A 42 15.03 -4.67 9.20
N PRO A 43 15.74 -4.86 10.33
CA PRO A 43 15.24 -5.70 11.41
C PRO A 43 14.05 -5.08 12.14
N GLN A 44 13.90 -3.76 12.08
CA GLN A 44 12.83 -3.01 12.71
C GLN A 44 12.60 -1.69 11.99
N GLY A 45 11.41 -1.11 12.15
CA GLY A 45 11.04 0.18 11.61
C GLY A 45 9.64 0.16 11.00
N LEU A 46 9.19 1.32 10.52
CA LEU A 46 7.87 1.51 9.95
C LEU A 46 7.96 1.76 8.44
N ILE A 47 7.21 1.00 7.67
CA ILE A 47 7.01 1.20 6.23
C ILE A 47 5.54 1.53 6.00
N LEU A 48 5.28 2.63 5.30
CA LEU A 48 3.93 3.09 5.00
C LEU A 48 3.64 3.06 3.51
N VAL A 49 2.50 2.48 3.13
CA VAL A 49 1.96 2.60 1.78
C VAL A 49 0.73 3.50 1.83
N THR A 50 0.74 4.59 1.06
CA THR A 50 -0.33 5.58 1.09
C THR A 50 -0.99 5.80 -0.26
N GLY A 51 -2.21 6.28 -0.24
CA GLY A 51 -3.01 6.57 -1.42
C GLY A 51 -4.50 6.39 -1.16
N PRO A 52 -5.37 6.82 -2.09
CA PRO A 52 -6.81 6.66 -1.96
C PRO A 52 -7.23 5.19 -2.01
N THR A 53 -8.50 4.94 -1.70
CA THR A 53 -9.12 3.62 -1.88
C THR A 53 -8.99 3.19 -3.35
N GLY A 54 -8.63 1.92 -3.56
CA GLY A 54 -8.45 1.37 -4.91
C GLY A 54 -7.12 1.72 -5.59
N SER A 55 -6.15 2.34 -4.88
CA SER A 55 -4.81 2.60 -5.43
C SER A 55 -3.88 1.37 -5.43
N GLY A 56 -4.33 0.20 -4.91
CA GLY A 56 -3.59 -1.05 -4.92
C GLY A 56 -2.66 -1.26 -3.71
N LYS A 57 -2.86 -0.52 -2.61
CA LYS A 57 -2.01 -0.62 -1.40
C LYS A 57 -1.91 -2.04 -0.85
N SER A 58 -3.06 -2.73 -0.69
CA SER A 58 -3.10 -4.11 -0.18
C SER A 58 -2.24 -5.05 -1.01
N ILE A 59 -2.32 -4.96 -2.35
CA ILE A 59 -1.53 -5.81 -3.24
C ILE A 59 -0.03 -5.55 -3.08
N SER A 60 0.39 -4.29 -2.95
CA SER A 60 1.80 -3.95 -2.71
C SER A 60 2.30 -4.48 -1.37
N LEU A 61 1.47 -4.40 -0.31
CA LEU A 61 1.79 -4.97 1.00
C LEU A 61 1.83 -6.50 0.95
N TYR A 62 0.87 -7.16 0.30
CA TYR A 62 0.87 -8.62 0.16
C TYR A 62 2.09 -9.12 -0.62
N THR A 63 2.49 -8.41 -1.68
CA THR A 63 3.74 -8.71 -2.41
C THR A 63 4.96 -8.58 -1.49
N ALA A 64 4.99 -7.55 -0.64
CA ALA A 64 6.05 -7.38 0.35
C ALA A 64 6.05 -8.49 1.41
N LEU A 65 4.88 -8.87 1.92
CA LEU A 65 4.75 -9.96 2.88
C LEU A 65 5.17 -11.30 2.28
N GLN A 66 4.79 -11.59 1.03
CA GLN A 66 5.24 -12.80 0.33
C GLN A 66 6.76 -12.83 0.14
N TRP A 67 7.39 -11.69 -0.16
CA TRP A 67 8.84 -11.57 -0.29
C TRP A 67 9.55 -11.80 1.06
N LEU A 68 8.95 -11.38 2.18
CA LEU A 68 9.47 -11.53 3.54
C LEU A 68 9.19 -12.92 4.14
N ASN A 69 8.26 -13.68 3.56
CA ASN A 69 7.75 -14.92 4.11
C ASN A 69 8.74 -16.07 3.93
N THR A 70 9.63 -16.20 4.89
CA THR A 70 10.61 -17.30 5.00
C THR A 70 10.32 -18.15 6.25
N PRO A 71 10.74 -19.42 6.31
CA PRO A 71 10.42 -20.32 7.43
C PRO A 71 10.88 -19.84 8.81
N ASP A 72 11.84 -18.93 8.86
CA ASP A 72 12.40 -18.35 10.08
C ASP A 72 11.70 -17.05 10.51
N LYS A 73 10.67 -16.60 9.77
CA LYS A 73 9.98 -15.34 10.06
C LYS A 73 8.54 -15.58 10.55
N HIS A 74 8.22 -14.99 11.68
CA HIS A 74 6.88 -14.97 12.24
C HIS A 74 6.15 -13.70 11.80
N ILE A 75 5.22 -13.82 10.84
CA ILE A 75 4.49 -12.70 10.23
C ILE A 75 3.04 -12.73 10.69
N MET A 76 2.57 -11.60 11.22
CA MET A 76 1.19 -11.42 11.68
C MET A 76 0.54 -10.22 11.03
N THR A 77 -0.72 -10.35 10.63
CA THR A 77 -1.49 -9.24 10.04
C THR A 77 -2.81 -8.99 10.77
N ALA A 78 -3.21 -7.73 10.84
CA ALA A 78 -4.54 -7.30 11.25
C ALA A 78 -5.20 -6.56 10.08
N GLU A 79 -6.35 -7.03 9.59
CA GLU A 79 -6.96 -6.59 8.33
C GLU A 79 -8.48 -6.36 8.45
N ASP A 80 -9.03 -5.47 7.60
CA ASP A 80 -10.46 -5.14 7.60
C ASP A 80 -11.02 -5.00 6.16
N PRO A 81 -11.44 -6.11 5.52
CA PRO A 81 -11.21 -7.52 5.84
C PRO A 81 -9.90 -8.09 5.26
N VAL A 82 -9.62 -9.38 5.51
CA VAL A 82 -8.61 -10.13 4.75
C VAL A 82 -9.09 -10.25 3.30
N GLU A 83 -8.33 -9.69 2.35
CA GLU A 83 -8.71 -9.70 0.93
C GLU A 83 -8.21 -10.95 0.18
N ILE A 84 -7.04 -11.46 0.55
CA ILE A 84 -6.39 -12.62 -0.06
C ILE A 84 -5.68 -13.40 1.03
N GLU A 85 -5.87 -14.71 1.07
CA GLU A 85 -5.16 -15.59 1.99
C GLU A 85 -3.72 -15.82 1.52
N LEU A 86 -2.77 -15.67 2.46
CA LEU A 86 -1.35 -15.87 2.23
C LEU A 86 -0.87 -17.06 3.08
N GLU A 87 -0.42 -18.11 2.42
CA GLU A 87 0.11 -19.29 3.11
C GLU A 87 1.36 -18.91 3.96
N GLY A 88 1.44 -19.45 5.17
CA GLY A 88 2.56 -19.20 6.11
C GLY A 88 2.46 -17.89 6.88
N ILE A 89 1.42 -17.09 6.71
CA ILE A 89 1.19 -15.83 7.40
C ILE A 89 -0.05 -15.92 8.29
N ILE A 90 0.04 -15.45 9.52
CA ILE A 90 -1.09 -15.40 10.45
C ILE A 90 -1.89 -14.14 10.18
N GLN A 91 -2.98 -14.27 9.41
CA GLN A 91 -3.87 -13.18 9.06
C GLN A 91 -5.09 -13.15 9.99
N THR A 92 -5.29 -12.02 10.68
CA THR A 92 -6.40 -11.84 11.62
C THR A 92 -7.32 -10.73 11.13
N GLN A 93 -8.60 -11.04 11.01
CA GLN A 93 -9.61 -10.05 10.62
C GLN A 93 -10.10 -9.27 11.83
N VAL A 94 -10.17 -7.95 11.69
CA VAL A 94 -10.79 -7.03 12.65
C VAL A 94 -12.27 -7.37 12.81
N ASN A 95 -12.74 -7.40 14.05
CA ASN A 95 -14.15 -7.61 14.38
C ASN A 95 -14.60 -6.68 15.52
N PRO A 96 -15.07 -5.45 15.19
CA PRO A 96 -15.48 -4.47 16.19
C PRO A 96 -16.62 -4.94 17.08
N GLN A 97 -17.47 -5.89 16.62
CA GLN A 97 -18.62 -6.39 17.40
C GLN A 97 -18.19 -7.11 18.68
N ILE A 98 -17.00 -7.72 18.66
CA ILE A 98 -16.41 -8.39 19.84
C ILE A 98 -15.23 -7.61 20.41
N GLY A 99 -15.04 -6.36 19.98
CA GLY A 99 -13.98 -5.47 20.44
C GLY A 99 -12.59 -5.82 19.93
N LEU A 100 -12.46 -6.56 18.81
CA LEU A 100 -11.19 -6.82 18.12
C LEU A 100 -10.94 -5.73 17.09
N ASP A 101 -10.39 -4.61 17.53
CA ASP A 101 -9.89 -3.53 16.69
C ASP A 101 -8.39 -3.65 16.41
N PHE A 102 -7.86 -2.77 15.57
CA PHE A 102 -6.43 -2.76 15.20
C PHE A 102 -5.51 -2.62 16.40
N SER A 103 -5.83 -1.73 17.34
CA SER A 103 -5.01 -1.46 18.52
C SER A 103 -4.97 -2.66 19.46
N ARG A 104 -6.09 -3.33 19.67
CA ARG A 104 -6.19 -4.53 20.51
C ARG A 104 -5.47 -5.72 19.87
N LEU A 105 -5.62 -5.92 18.56
CA LEU A 105 -4.88 -6.97 17.84
C LEU A 105 -3.38 -6.73 17.92
N LEU A 106 -2.91 -5.50 17.70
CA LEU A 106 -1.48 -5.17 17.78
C LEU A 106 -0.92 -5.44 19.18
N ARG A 107 -1.63 -5.05 20.25
CA ARG A 107 -1.21 -5.40 21.63
C ARG A 107 -1.12 -6.91 21.85
N THR A 108 -1.98 -7.67 21.19
CA THR A 108 -1.95 -9.14 21.29
C THR A 108 -0.76 -9.70 20.52
N PHE A 109 -0.48 -9.21 19.35
CA PHE A 109 0.64 -9.62 18.51
C PHE A 109 1.98 -9.42 19.21
N LEU A 110 2.20 -8.28 19.87
CA LEU A 110 3.42 -7.96 20.61
C LEU A 110 3.75 -8.92 21.77
N ARG A 111 2.84 -9.86 22.09
CA ARG A 111 3.05 -10.92 23.10
C ARG A 111 3.25 -12.30 22.46
N GLN A 112 3.36 -12.36 21.15
CA GLN A 112 3.48 -13.61 20.38
C GLN A 112 4.78 -13.68 19.58
N ASP A 113 5.78 -12.87 19.96
CA ASP A 113 7.11 -12.78 19.33
C ASP A 113 7.06 -12.69 17.79
N PRO A 114 6.32 -11.73 17.19
CA PRO A 114 6.34 -11.56 15.74
C PRO A 114 7.62 -10.86 15.30
N ASP A 115 8.19 -11.25 14.16
CA ASP A 115 9.24 -10.48 13.49
C ASP A 115 8.64 -9.31 12.68
N ILE A 116 7.51 -9.57 12.04
CA ILE A 116 6.87 -8.66 11.08
C ILE A 116 5.39 -8.53 11.41
N ILE A 117 4.94 -7.29 11.48
CA ILE A 117 3.52 -6.98 11.73
C ILE A 117 2.99 -6.14 10.57
N MET A 118 1.84 -6.52 10.00
CA MET A 118 1.13 -5.68 9.06
C MET A 118 -0.20 -5.23 9.65
N LEU A 119 -0.42 -3.92 9.70
CA LEU A 119 -1.70 -3.30 10.03
C LEU A 119 -2.36 -2.83 8.74
N GLY A 120 -3.58 -3.28 8.48
CA GLY A 120 -4.33 -2.90 7.29
C GLY A 120 -4.36 -1.40 7.09
N GLU A 121 -4.59 -0.63 8.17
CA GLU A 121 -4.50 0.83 8.14
C GLU A 121 -4.30 1.44 9.54
N ILE A 122 -3.70 2.63 9.57
CA ILE A 122 -3.62 3.51 10.75
C ILE A 122 -4.73 4.57 10.61
N ARG A 123 -5.74 4.52 11.51
CA ARG A 123 -6.90 5.43 11.48
C ARG A 123 -6.85 6.52 12.54
N ASP A 124 -6.30 6.20 13.69
CA ASP A 124 -6.38 7.01 14.91
C ASP A 124 -5.02 7.10 15.63
N GLU A 125 -4.97 7.96 16.64
CA GLU A 125 -3.77 8.19 17.46
C GLU A 125 -3.27 6.89 18.12
N GLU A 126 -4.19 6.07 18.65
CA GLU A 126 -3.82 4.86 19.38
C GLU A 126 -3.12 3.84 18.48
N SER A 127 -3.69 3.56 17.30
CA SER A 127 -3.09 2.66 16.32
C SER A 127 -1.76 3.20 15.77
N ALA A 128 -1.65 4.53 15.57
CA ALA A 128 -0.42 5.18 15.15
C ALA A 128 0.70 5.02 16.20
N LEU A 129 0.41 5.36 17.45
CA LEU A 129 1.37 5.27 18.55
C LEU A 129 1.84 3.83 18.78
N MET A 130 0.92 2.87 18.73
CA MET A 130 1.25 1.46 18.91
C MET A 130 2.10 0.92 17.75
N ALA A 131 1.81 1.31 16.50
CA ALA A 131 2.61 0.93 15.34
C ALA A 131 4.05 1.47 15.43
N LEU A 132 4.21 2.74 15.83
CA LEU A 132 5.55 3.32 16.01
C LEU A 132 6.30 2.65 17.16
N ARG A 133 5.64 2.38 18.30
CA ARG A 133 6.27 1.67 19.43
C ARG A 133 6.74 0.27 19.02
N ALA A 134 5.92 -0.48 18.29
CA ALA A 134 6.31 -1.77 17.74
C ALA A 134 7.56 -1.64 16.83
N ALA A 135 7.56 -0.64 15.94
CA ALA A 135 8.69 -0.34 15.06
C ALA A 135 9.97 0.07 15.79
N GLN A 136 9.87 0.60 17.01
CA GLN A 136 11.02 0.97 17.85
C GLN A 136 11.52 -0.18 18.74
N THR A 137 10.70 -1.22 18.91
CA THR A 137 10.98 -2.32 19.86
C THR A 137 11.28 -3.65 19.17
N GLY A 138 11.92 -3.61 18.01
CA GLY A 138 12.45 -4.81 17.35
C GLY A 138 11.56 -5.43 16.27
N HIS A 139 10.49 -4.74 15.83
CA HIS A 139 9.57 -5.28 14.84
C HIS A 139 9.60 -4.48 13.53
N LEU A 140 9.55 -5.16 12.40
CA LEU A 140 9.27 -4.51 11.13
C LEU A 140 7.74 -4.35 10.97
N VAL A 141 7.28 -3.10 10.92
CA VAL A 141 5.85 -2.78 10.84
C VAL A 141 5.52 -2.24 9.45
N LEU A 142 4.56 -2.85 8.79
CA LEU A 142 3.99 -2.39 7.52
C LEU A 142 2.57 -1.89 7.77
N SER A 143 2.20 -0.75 7.18
CA SER A 143 0.83 -0.25 7.32
C SER A 143 0.42 0.64 6.16
N THR A 144 -0.87 1.05 6.16
CA THR A 144 -1.37 2.02 5.19
C THR A 144 -1.88 3.29 5.84
N LEU A 145 -1.83 4.36 5.05
CA LEU A 145 -2.48 5.64 5.33
C LEU A 145 -3.30 6.08 4.11
N HIS A 146 -4.21 7.02 4.34
CA HIS A 146 -4.97 7.67 3.27
C HIS A 146 -4.49 9.10 3.10
N THR A 147 -3.37 9.30 2.37
CA THR A 147 -2.84 10.61 2.00
C THR A 147 -2.59 10.70 0.50
N ASN A 148 -2.43 11.93 0.00
CA ASN A 148 -2.31 12.16 -1.44
C ASN A 148 -0.91 11.89 -1.99
N ASP A 149 0.11 12.08 -1.19
CA ASP A 149 1.53 11.90 -1.51
C ASP A 149 2.31 11.40 -0.28
N ALA A 150 3.60 11.12 -0.48
CA ALA A 150 4.43 10.55 0.57
C ALA A 150 4.74 11.57 1.70
N ILE A 151 4.89 12.86 1.38
CA ILE A 151 5.17 13.92 2.38
C ILE A 151 3.94 14.10 3.29
N SER A 152 2.75 14.09 2.70
CA SER A 152 1.49 14.22 3.45
C SER A 152 1.28 13.11 4.47
N ALA A 153 1.93 11.95 4.31
CA ALA A 153 1.88 10.88 5.30
C ALA A 153 2.53 11.28 6.63
N ILE A 154 3.64 12.02 6.58
CA ILE A 154 4.31 12.56 7.78
C ILE A 154 3.39 13.54 8.49
N SER A 155 2.84 14.51 7.74
CA SER A 155 1.89 15.47 8.30
C SER A 155 0.66 14.79 8.90
N ARG A 156 0.20 13.68 8.29
CA ARG A 156 -0.92 12.90 8.82
C ARG A 156 -0.58 12.22 10.14
N LEU A 157 0.60 11.63 10.29
CA LEU A 157 1.06 11.08 11.57
C LEU A 157 1.15 12.15 12.65
N GLN A 158 1.66 13.34 12.32
CA GLN A 158 1.70 14.48 13.25
C GLN A 158 0.29 14.92 13.69
N GLN A 159 -0.67 14.98 12.77
CA GLN A 159 -2.08 15.27 13.07
C GLN A 159 -2.71 14.19 13.97
N LEU A 160 -2.22 12.95 13.91
CA LEU A 160 -2.60 11.86 14.82
C LEU A 160 -1.88 11.92 16.16
N GLY A 161 -1.19 13.03 16.49
CA GLY A 161 -0.55 13.26 17.79
C GLY A 161 0.89 12.74 17.90
N ILE A 162 1.47 12.17 16.82
CA ILE A 162 2.83 11.62 16.85
C ILE A 162 3.86 12.75 16.73
N GLN A 163 4.87 12.73 17.59
CA GLN A 163 5.93 13.73 17.58
C GLN A 163 6.91 13.48 16.43
N SER A 164 7.46 14.56 15.84
CA SER A 164 8.37 14.47 14.70
C SER A 164 9.56 13.55 14.94
N HIS A 165 10.16 13.62 16.12
CA HIS A 165 11.32 12.79 16.46
C HIS A 165 10.97 11.28 16.56
N GLU A 166 9.73 10.93 16.95
CA GLU A 166 9.27 9.54 16.99
C GLU A 166 9.11 8.99 15.56
N ILE A 167 8.57 9.84 14.65
CA ILE A 167 8.42 9.48 13.23
C ILE A 167 9.82 9.28 12.62
N GLU A 168 10.73 10.25 12.79
CA GLU A 168 12.08 10.22 12.23
C GLU A 168 12.89 9.00 12.70
N ASN A 169 12.71 8.59 13.96
CA ASN A 169 13.40 7.43 14.53
C ASN A 169 12.81 6.08 14.11
N SER A 170 11.62 6.05 13.58
CA SER A 170 10.90 4.79 13.29
C SER A 170 10.64 4.58 11.79
N LEU A 171 10.43 5.66 11.04
CA LEU A 171 10.02 5.59 9.65
C LEU A 171 11.20 5.25 8.75
N LEU A 172 11.07 4.18 7.97
CA LEU A 172 12.07 3.75 6.98
C LEU A 172 11.70 4.27 5.59
N LEU A 173 10.41 4.13 5.23
CA LEU A 173 9.97 4.39 3.87
C LEU A 173 8.48 4.75 3.85
N VAL A 174 8.12 5.75 3.05
CA VAL A 174 6.74 5.99 2.63
C VAL A 174 6.63 5.81 1.12
N ILE A 175 5.67 4.99 0.70
CA ILE A 175 5.34 4.73 -0.70
C ILE A 175 3.97 5.32 -0.99
N ALA A 176 3.90 6.44 -1.68
CA ALA A 176 2.63 6.91 -2.22
C ALA A 176 2.34 6.24 -3.55
N GLN A 177 1.10 5.76 -3.74
CA GLN A 177 0.73 4.90 -4.85
C GLN A 177 -0.57 5.34 -5.52
N ARG A 178 -0.58 5.25 -6.86
CA ARG A 178 -1.77 5.34 -7.71
C ARG A 178 -1.77 4.19 -8.70
N LEU A 179 -2.95 3.85 -9.20
CA LEU A 179 -3.11 2.92 -10.32
C LEU A 179 -3.57 3.68 -11.55
N VAL A 180 -2.88 3.46 -12.67
CA VAL A 180 -3.27 3.93 -14.00
C VAL A 180 -3.60 2.73 -14.88
N ARG A 181 -4.51 2.92 -15.84
CA ARG A 181 -4.88 1.90 -16.81
C ARG A 181 -3.74 1.71 -17.80
N LYS A 182 -3.45 0.47 -18.16
CA LYS A 182 -2.48 0.12 -19.20
C LYS A 182 -3.15 0.19 -20.57
N ARG A 183 -2.45 0.73 -21.54
CA ARG A 183 -2.88 0.69 -22.95
C ARG A 183 -3.04 -0.76 -23.41
N CYS A 184 -4.06 -1.00 -24.18
CA CYS A 184 -4.30 -2.34 -24.73
C CYS A 184 -3.27 -2.64 -25.83
N LEU A 185 -2.53 -3.70 -25.67
CA LEU A 185 -1.53 -4.14 -26.67
C LEU A 185 -2.17 -4.68 -27.96
N LYS A 186 -3.45 -5.11 -27.92
CA LYS A 186 -4.14 -5.68 -29.09
C LYS A 186 -4.63 -4.60 -30.06
N CYS A 187 -5.27 -3.54 -29.57
CA CYS A 187 -5.82 -2.48 -30.40
C CYS A 187 -4.97 -1.20 -30.41
N GLY A 188 -3.89 -1.15 -29.60
CA GLY A 188 -2.99 0.02 -29.55
C GLY A 188 -3.72 1.31 -29.17
N GLN A 189 -3.50 2.37 -29.96
CA GLN A 189 -4.18 3.67 -29.77
C GLN A 189 -5.57 3.74 -30.45
N HIS A 190 -5.88 2.79 -31.32
CA HIS A 190 -7.13 2.76 -32.05
C HIS A 190 -8.08 1.78 -31.38
N PHE A 191 -9.00 2.30 -30.60
CA PHE A 191 -10.10 1.51 -30.04
C PHE A 191 -10.84 0.82 -31.18
N SER A 192 -11.08 -0.48 -31.04
CA SER A 192 -11.87 -1.29 -31.94
C SER A 192 -12.96 -1.99 -31.14
N ASP A 193 -14.20 -1.91 -31.59
CA ASP A 193 -15.34 -2.60 -30.97
C ASP A 193 -15.18 -4.13 -30.94
N SER A 194 -14.29 -4.68 -31.77
CA SER A 194 -13.95 -6.10 -31.76
C SER A 194 -12.93 -6.52 -30.69
N CYS A 195 -12.36 -5.57 -29.94
CA CYS A 195 -11.42 -5.84 -28.87
C CYS A 195 -12.14 -5.93 -27.51
N ASP A 196 -11.87 -6.97 -26.75
CA ASP A 196 -12.39 -7.17 -25.38
C ASP A 196 -11.73 -6.26 -24.31
N CYS A 197 -11.13 -5.15 -24.73
CA CYS A 197 -10.58 -4.12 -23.87
C CYS A 197 -11.61 -3.04 -23.52
N HIS A 198 -11.35 -2.26 -22.47
CA HIS A 198 -12.22 -1.16 -22.10
C HIS A 198 -11.68 0.16 -22.67
N GLN A 199 -12.25 0.64 -23.77
CA GLN A 199 -11.89 1.91 -24.42
C GLN A 199 -10.39 2.07 -24.68
N GLY A 200 -9.72 1.04 -25.21
CA GLY A 200 -8.30 1.07 -25.50
C GLY A 200 -7.38 0.72 -24.29
N TYR A 201 -7.94 0.37 -23.14
CA TYR A 201 -7.18 0.00 -21.96
C TYR A 201 -7.46 -1.43 -21.51
N ARG A 202 -6.41 -2.12 -21.00
CA ARG A 202 -6.51 -3.46 -20.45
C ARG A 202 -5.56 -3.63 -19.26
N GLY A 203 -6.13 -3.83 -18.06
CA GLY A 203 -5.36 -3.96 -16.84
C GLY A 203 -4.89 -2.61 -16.28
N ARG A 204 -4.16 -2.67 -15.19
CA ARG A 204 -3.66 -1.50 -14.43
C ARG A 204 -2.21 -1.71 -14.07
N ILE A 205 -1.49 -0.62 -13.78
CA ILE A 205 -0.11 -0.61 -13.31
C ILE A 205 0.05 0.47 -12.26
N GLY A 206 0.97 0.25 -11.30
CA GLY A 206 1.28 1.20 -10.26
C GLY A 206 2.15 2.36 -10.75
N VAL A 207 1.87 3.52 -10.18
CA VAL A 207 2.72 4.72 -10.22
C VAL A 207 3.06 5.07 -8.79
N TYR A 208 4.33 5.34 -8.52
CA TYR A 208 4.87 5.40 -7.17
C TYR A 208 5.67 6.66 -6.93
N GLN A 209 5.60 7.16 -5.70
CA GLN A 209 6.50 8.15 -5.13
C GLN A 209 7.08 7.56 -3.85
N PHE A 210 8.40 7.55 -3.73
CA PHE A 210 9.11 7.02 -2.57
C PHE A 210 9.71 8.16 -1.76
N LEU A 211 9.49 8.14 -0.44
CA LEU A 211 10.15 9.00 0.51
C LEU A 211 10.91 8.13 1.50
N GLN A 212 12.22 8.11 1.38
CA GLN A 212 13.09 7.40 2.31
C GLN A 212 13.44 8.27 3.52
N CYS A 213 13.58 7.63 4.67
CA CYS A 213 14.12 8.23 5.87
C CYS A 213 15.42 7.49 6.23
N GLU A 214 16.55 8.17 6.11
CA GLU A 214 17.87 7.67 6.43
C GLU A 214 18.55 8.60 7.43
N ASN A 215 19.18 8.02 8.47
CA ASN A 215 19.85 8.78 9.53
C ASN A 215 18.96 9.89 10.13
N ASN A 216 17.70 9.56 10.37
CA ASN A 216 16.66 10.46 10.91
C ASN A 216 16.41 11.71 10.03
N ARG A 217 16.62 11.60 8.73
CA ARG A 217 16.36 12.66 7.76
C ARG A 217 15.58 12.13 6.57
N TYR A 218 14.59 12.89 6.15
CA TYR A 218 13.86 12.59 4.93
C TYR A 218 14.68 13.00 3.71
N GLN A 219 14.79 12.12 2.74
CA GLN A 219 15.33 12.48 1.43
C GLN A 219 14.34 13.43 0.75
N THR A 220 14.86 14.53 0.23
CA THR A 220 14.04 15.56 -0.45
C THR A 220 14.12 15.48 -1.97
N ASP A 221 15.07 14.71 -2.50
CA ASP A 221 15.28 14.53 -3.94
C ASP A 221 14.66 13.19 -4.37
N PHE A 222 13.38 13.22 -4.68
CA PHE A 222 12.63 12.08 -5.19
C PHE A 222 11.57 12.52 -6.20
N ASP A 223 11.30 11.64 -7.14
CA ASP A 223 10.29 11.88 -8.17
C ASP A 223 8.89 12.04 -7.57
N SER A 224 8.16 13.03 -8.05
CA SER A 224 6.74 13.15 -7.74
C SER A 224 5.93 12.03 -8.41
N LEU A 225 4.74 11.74 -7.90
CA LEU A 225 3.81 10.81 -8.57
C LEU A 225 3.60 11.17 -10.05
N TYR A 226 3.57 12.47 -10.37
CA TYR A 226 3.38 12.93 -11.74
C TYR A 226 4.60 12.64 -12.63
N GLN A 227 5.81 12.84 -12.12
CA GLN A 227 7.06 12.50 -12.85
C GLN A 227 7.14 10.99 -13.12
N SER A 228 6.92 10.17 -12.08
CA SER A 228 6.87 8.71 -12.21
C SER A 228 5.79 8.24 -13.20
N ALA A 229 4.65 8.94 -13.25
CA ALA A 229 3.60 8.66 -14.23
C ALA A 229 4.01 9.02 -15.66
N LEU A 230 4.72 10.13 -15.86
CA LEU A 230 5.22 10.54 -17.18
C LEU A 230 6.24 9.53 -17.76
N GLU A 231 7.01 8.86 -16.92
CA GLU A 231 7.88 7.76 -17.39
C GLU A 231 7.07 6.62 -18.00
N LYS A 232 5.92 6.24 -17.37
CA LYS A 232 5.02 5.23 -17.94
C LYS A 232 4.40 5.67 -19.27
N VAL A 233 4.24 6.97 -19.51
CA VAL A 233 3.81 7.50 -20.81
C VAL A 233 4.93 7.40 -21.84
N LYS A 234 6.17 7.74 -21.48
CA LYS A 234 7.34 7.59 -22.36
C LYS A 234 7.55 6.14 -22.79
N ASP A 235 7.32 5.20 -21.86
CA ASP A 235 7.40 3.77 -22.11
C ASP A 235 6.17 3.20 -22.85
N HIS A 236 5.24 4.05 -23.28
CA HIS A 236 3.99 3.68 -23.96
C HIS A 236 3.08 2.72 -23.18
N VAL A 237 3.24 2.62 -21.87
CA VAL A 237 2.43 1.78 -20.97
C VAL A 237 1.05 2.39 -20.73
N THR A 238 0.97 3.71 -20.66
CA THR A 238 -0.26 4.50 -20.49
C THR A 238 -0.19 5.77 -21.34
N ASP A 239 -1.09 6.71 -21.13
CA ASP A 239 -1.13 8.00 -21.85
C ASP A 239 -1.41 9.18 -20.93
N LEU A 240 -1.28 10.40 -21.49
CA LEU A 240 -1.46 11.64 -20.74
C LEU A 240 -2.89 11.85 -20.25
N ASP A 241 -3.89 11.40 -21.01
CA ASP A 241 -5.30 11.52 -20.63
C ASP A 241 -5.59 10.72 -19.36
N GLU A 242 -5.04 9.51 -19.29
CA GLU A 242 -5.16 8.68 -18.11
C GLU A 242 -4.42 9.27 -16.91
N ILE A 243 -3.22 9.84 -17.11
CA ILE A 243 -2.48 10.52 -16.05
C ILE A 243 -3.27 11.71 -15.50
N GLN A 244 -3.84 12.54 -16.38
CA GLN A 244 -4.67 13.67 -15.98
C GLN A 244 -5.94 13.23 -15.25
N ARG A 245 -6.54 12.13 -15.67
CA ARG A 245 -7.71 11.55 -15.00
C ARG A 245 -7.41 11.13 -13.56
N VAL A 246 -6.21 10.57 -13.30
CA VAL A 246 -5.85 9.99 -11.99
C VAL A 246 -5.16 11.00 -11.07
N LEU A 247 -4.29 11.85 -11.60
CA LEU A 247 -3.45 12.78 -10.85
C LEU A 247 -3.88 14.25 -10.96
N GLY A 248 -4.88 14.55 -11.79
CA GLY A 248 -5.31 15.92 -12.08
C GLY A 248 -4.49 16.57 -13.20
N LYS A 249 -5.00 17.68 -13.72
CA LYS A 249 -4.25 18.52 -14.66
C LYS A 249 -3.23 19.33 -13.86
N LYS A 250 -1.99 19.26 -14.26
CA LYS A 250 -0.93 20.20 -13.83
C LYS A 250 -0.74 21.27 -14.88
#